data_68cf2936edaf9110c49fd32edf0373d6
#
_entry.id   68cf2936edaf9110c49fd32edf0373d6
#
_cell.length_a   1.000
_cell.length_b   1.000
_cell.length_c   1.000
_cell.angle_alpha   90.00
_cell.angle_beta   90.00
_cell.angle_gamma   90.00
#
_symmetry.space_group_name_H-M   'P 1'
#
loop_
_entity.id
_entity.type
_entity.pdbx_description
1 polymer ?
#
loop_
_entity_poly.entity_id
_entity_poly.type
_entity_poly.pdbx_seq_one_letter_code
_entity_poly.pdbx_strand_id
1 'polypeptide(L)'
;MAGQELMRDKNKSAFKLQGLPHIYWLNLDADVKRREYMENQFDYWEIENHTRISGYDGREDDVTSHMKGKFPDMMNQQEVGCCMSHLKAIKHFYEETDDDYCLIMEDDAVLEVARFWNFTWKEFFSYVPYDWDCIQLTTITTGDIYVKLHLKFVNDFSAAAYLISRHHAGKVLRNHMRGDKWKLDNNVKPRAVSEDTILESGKTYSIPIFLYNLDFQST
;
A
#
# COMPACT_ATOMS: atom_id res chain seq x y z
N MET A 1 5.96 24.28 7.79
CA MET A 1 7.45 24.38 7.98
C MET A 1 8.20 23.16 7.45
N ALA A 2 7.69 21.94 7.56
CA ALA A 2 8.32 20.73 6.99
C ALA A 2 8.58 20.85 5.47
N GLY A 3 7.65 21.40 4.68
CA GLY A 3 7.83 21.55 3.24
C GLY A 3 8.99 22.47 2.79
N GLN A 4 9.40 23.42 3.62
CA GLN A 4 10.54 24.30 3.29
C GLN A 4 11.90 23.66 3.59
N GLU A 5 11.98 22.75 4.54
CA GLU A 5 13.19 21.99 4.81
C GLU A 5 13.41 20.90 3.75
N LEU A 6 12.33 20.28 3.28
CA LEU A 6 12.36 19.31 2.17
C LEU A 6 13.02 19.92 0.92
N MET A 7 12.68 21.16 0.55
CA MET A 7 13.21 21.83 -0.64
C MET A 7 14.71 22.10 -0.58
N ARG A 8 15.33 22.18 0.60
CA ARG A 8 16.76 22.49 0.75
C ARG A 8 17.70 21.34 0.44
N ASP A 9 17.24 20.10 0.53
CA ASP A 9 18.07 18.91 0.38
C ASP A 9 17.67 18.04 -0.83
N LYS A 10 16.88 18.59 -1.74
CA LYS A 10 16.29 17.90 -2.88
C LYS A 10 17.28 16.99 -3.63
N ASN A 11 18.50 17.45 -3.85
CA ASN A 11 19.49 16.75 -4.68
C ASN A 11 20.40 15.77 -3.92
N LYS A 12 20.31 15.70 -2.59
CA LYS A 12 21.25 14.89 -1.79
C LYS A 12 20.78 13.49 -1.49
N SER A 13 19.47 13.24 -1.57
CA SER A 13 18.88 11.97 -1.13
C SER A 13 18.00 11.30 -2.18
N ALA A 14 17.58 12.01 -3.22
CA ALA A 14 16.66 11.48 -4.25
C ALA A 14 17.17 10.18 -4.88
N PHE A 15 18.49 10.05 -5.07
CA PHE A 15 19.10 8.84 -5.60
C PHE A 15 18.81 7.57 -4.79
N LYS A 16 18.45 7.70 -3.50
CA LYS A 16 18.15 6.55 -2.63
C LYS A 16 16.87 5.83 -3.02
N LEU A 17 15.92 6.54 -3.64
CA LEU A 17 14.66 5.98 -4.13
C LEU A 17 14.68 5.69 -5.65
N GLN A 18 15.82 5.89 -6.33
CA GLN A 18 15.92 5.55 -7.74
C GLN A 18 15.76 4.04 -7.98
N GLY A 19 14.88 3.72 -8.93
CA GLY A 19 14.56 2.34 -9.31
C GLY A 19 13.41 1.74 -8.51
N LEU A 20 12.64 2.56 -7.76
CA LEU A 20 11.32 2.16 -7.31
C LEU A 20 10.47 1.67 -8.50
N PRO A 21 9.67 0.60 -8.33
CA PRO A 21 8.72 0.22 -9.36
C PRO A 21 7.62 1.26 -9.48
N HIS A 22 6.72 1.10 -10.45
CA HIS A 22 5.54 1.97 -10.56
C HIS A 22 4.75 1.97 -9.25
N ILE A 23 4.38 3.16 -8.77
CA ILE A 23 3.62 3.35 -7.53
C ILE A 23 2.15 3.58 -7.85
N TYR A 24 1.27 2.73 -7.33
CA TYR A 24 -0.17 2.97 -7.28
C TYR A 24 -0.52 3.45 -5.88
N TRP A 25 -1.00 4.69 -5.78
CA TRP A 25 -1.29 5.26 -4.46
C TRP A 25 -2.77 5.61 -4.31
N LEU A 26 -3.30 5.21 -3.16
CA LEU A 26 -4.71 5.32 -2.80
C LEU A 26 -4.97 6.68 -2.17
N ASN A 27 -6.01 7.38 -2.65
CA ASN A 27 -6.44 8.63 -2.04
C ASN A 27 -7.93 8.83 -2.31
N LEU A 28 -8.68 9.24 -1.31
CA LEU A 28 -10.07 9.62 -1.45
C LEU A 28 -10.19 10.96 -2.21
N ASP A 29 -11.20 11.09 -3.07
CA ASP A 29 -11.36 12.30 -3.88
C ASP A 29 -11.59 13.55 -3.01
N ALA A 30 -12.22 13.40 -1.87
CA ALA A 30 -12.44 14.46 -0.89
C ALA A 30 -11.16 14.89 -0.15
N ASP A 31 -10.16 14.02 -0.02
CA ASP A 31 -8.96 14.28 0.78
C ASP A 31 -7.86 15.00 -0.03
N VAL A 32 -8.15 16.23 -0.45
CA VAL A 32 -7.24 17.07 -1.25
C VAL A 32 -5.91 17.32 -0.53
N LYS A 33 -5.92 17.54 0.78
CA LYS A 33 -4.69 17.81 1.56
C LYS A 33 -3.73 16.61 1.55
N ARG A 34 -4.25 15.38 1.69
CA ARG A 34 -3.46 14.15 1.62
C ARG A 34 -2.95 13.93 0.20
N ARG A 35 -3.74 14.30 -0.81
CA ARG A 35 -3.31 14.29 -2.21
C ARG A 35 -2.11 15.20 -2.44
N GLU A 36 -2.23 16.47 -2.07
CA GLU A 36 -1.15 17.46 -2.17
C GLU A 36 0.12 17.01 -1.41
N TYR A 37 -0.06 16.37 -0.26
CA TYR A 37 1.05 15.82 0.52
C TYR A 37 1.83 14.76 -0.26
N MET A 38 1.14 13.80 -0.88
CA MET A 38 1.79 12.75 -1.68
C MET A 38 2.43 13.30 -2.95
N GLU A 39 1.73 14.17 -3.68
CA GLU A 39 2.26 14.82 -4.89
C GLU A 39 3.54 15.61 -4.58
N ASN A 40 3.57 16.37 -3.48
CA ASN A 40 4.77 17.07 -3.03
C ASN A 40 5.93 16.13 -2.68
N GLN A 41 5.64 14.95 -2.11
CA GLN A 41 6.68 13.95 -1.87
C GLN A 41 7.23 13.39 -3.18
N PHE A 42 6.38 13.05 -4.14
CA PHE A 42 6.82 12.54 -5.43
C PHE A 42 7.68 13.56 -6.19
N ASP A 43 7.27 14.83 -6.20
CA ASP A 43 8.05 15.92 -6.77
C ASP A 43 9.41 16.07 -6.09
N TYR A 44 9.44 16.04 -4.76
CA TYR A 44 10.67 16.17 -3.99
C TYR A 44 11.66 15.03 -4.28
N TRP A 45 11.16 13.79 -4.36
CA TRP A 45 11.96 12.59 -4.59
C TRP A 45 12.22 12.29 -6.07
N GLU A 46 11.74 13.16 -6.98
CA GLU A 46 11.88 12.98 -8.44
C GLU A 46 11.28 11.65 -8.92
N ILE A 47 10.14 11.24 -8.32
CA ILE A 47 9.41 10.02 -8.67
C ILE A 47 8.36 10.38 -9.71
N GLU A 48 8.58 9.96 -10.96
CA GLU A 48 7.66 10.21 -12.08
C GLU A 48 6.68 9.03 -12.30
N ASN A 49 7.09 7.82 -11.94
CA ASN A 49 6.32 6.60 -12.18
C ASN A 49 5.30 6.36 -11.06
N HIS A 50 4.22 7.12 -11.04
CA HIS A 50 3.13 6.91 -10.10
C HIS A 50 1.75 7.16 -10.72
N THR A 51 0.75 6.49 -10.18
CA THR A 51 -0.66 6.62 -10.59
C THR A 51 -1.52 6.72 -9.34
N ARG A 52 -2.33 7.77 -9.25
CA ARG A 52 -3.34 7.90 -8.21
C ARG A 52 -4.53 6.99 -8.51
N ILE A 53 -4.95 6.25 -7.51
CA ILE A 53 -6.18 5.45 -7.53
C ILE A 53 -7.19 6.12 -6.59
N SER A 54 -8.29 6.61 -7.15
CA SER A 54 -9.42 7.11 -6.36
C SER A 54 -10.01 5.97 -5.52
N GLY A 55 -9.95 6.10 -4.20
CA GLY A 55 -10.46 5.11 -3.25
C GLY A 55 -11.99 5.14 -3.14
N TYR A 56 -12.54 4.11 -2.50
CA TYR A 56 -13.94 4.07 -2.07
C TYR A 56 -14.06 4.73 -0.70
N ASP A 57 -14.85 5.80 -0.59
CA ASP A 57 -15.13 6.46 0.69
C ASP A 57 -16.29 5.75 1.40
N GLY A 58 -15.96 4.90 2.36
CA GLY A 58 -16.97 4.16 3.12
C GLY A 58 -17.86 5.02 4.03
N ARG A 59 -17.62 6.34 4.10
CA ARG A 59 -18.50 7.30 4.81
C ARG A 59 -19.62 7.83 3.92
N GLU A 60 -19.34 8.00 2.64
CA GLU A 60 -20.20 8.67 1.64
C GLU A 60 -20.71 7.67 0.59
N ASP A 61 -19.90 6.69 0.22
CA ASP A 61 -20.24 5.73 -0.82
C ASP A 61 -21.10 4.59 -0.27
N ASP A 62 -22.07 4.15 -1.04
CA ASP A 62 -22.71 2.85 -0.83
C ASP A 62 -21.77 1.72 -1.28
N VAL A 63 -20.82 1.37 -0.40
CA VAL A 63 -19.83 0.31 -0.69
C VAL A 63 -20.48 -1.02 -1.04
N THR A 64 -21.72 -1.27 -0.57
CA THR A 64 -22.45 -2.52 -0.82
C THR A 64 -22.87 -2.65 -2.28
N SER A 65 -23.07 -1.54 -2.99
CA SER A 65 -23.39 -1.52 -4.42
C SER A 65 -22.25 -2.09 -5.27
N HIS A 66 -21.02 -2.02 -4.77
CA HIS A 66 -19.81 -2.53 -5.42
C HIS A 66 -19.45 -3.96 -4.98
N MET A 67 -20.26 -4.55 -4.11
CA MET A 67 -20.01 -5.88 -3.57
C MET A 67 -20.92 -6.96 -4.18
N LYS A 68 -20.42 -8.19 -4.13
CA LYS A 68 -21.18 -9.41 -4.40
C LYS A 68 -21.06 -10.38 -3.21
N GLY A 69 -22.19 -10.86 -2.72
CA GLY A 69 -22.25 -11.71 -1.54
C GLY A 69 -22.65 -10.94 -0.29
N LYS A 70 -22.30 -11.46 0.87
CA LYS A 70 -22.62 -10.83 2.15
C LYS A 70 -21.60 -9.74 2.47
N PHE A 71 -22.08 -8.71 3.19
CA PHE A 71 -21.20 -7.77 3.86
C PHE A 71 -20.42 -8.51 4.97
N PRO A 72 -19.10 -8.29 5.15
CA PRO A 72 -18.32 -8.97 6.18
C PRO A 72 -18.80 -8.59 7.59
N ASP A 73 -19.13 -9.59 8.41
CA ASP A 73 -19.81 -9.39 9.69
C ASP A 73 -19.02 -8.58 10.73
N MET A 74 -17.68 -8.55 10.62
CA MET A 74 -16.79 -7.89 11.58
C MET A 74 -16.09 -6.65 11.03
N MET A 75 -16.66 -6.03 10.01
CA MET A 75 -16.09 -4.83 9.37
C MET A 75 -17.12 -3.70 9.32
N ASN A 76 -16.64 -2.48 9.42
CA ASN A 76 -17.45 -1.31 9.10
C ASN A 76 -17.28 -0.91 7.61
N GLN A 77 -18.05 0.09 7.16
CA GLN A 77 -18.04 0.50 5.76
C GLN A 77 -16.69 1.12 5.35
N GLN A 78 -16.01 1.83 6.25
CA GLN A 78 -14.69 2.41 5.99
C GLN A 78 -13.63 1.32 5.77
N GLU A 79 -13.60 0.30 6.61
CA GLU A 79 -12.68 -0.84 6.46
C GLU A 79 -12.93 -1.60 5.15
N VAL A 80 -14.20 -1.78 4.76
CA VAL A 80 -14.58 -2.38 3.48
C VAL A 80 -14.15 -1.48 2.31
N GLY A 81 -14.41 -0.18 2.40
CA GLY A 81 -13.99 0.81 1.40
C GLY A 81 -12.48 0.82 1.21
N CYS A 82 -11.72 0.82 2.31
CA CYS A 82 -10.26 0.71 2.29
C CYS A 82 -9.79 -0.57 1.58
N CYS A 83 -10.30 -1.73 1.99
CA CYS A 83 -9.93 -3.01 1.35
C CYS A 83 -10.27 -3.02 -0.15
N MET A 84 -11.45 -2.54 -0.54
CA MET A 84 -11.83 -2.44 -1.95
C MET A 84 -10.95 -1.46 -2.74
N SER A 85 -10.47 -0.38 -2.10
CA SER A 85 -9.54 0.56 -2.73
C SER A 85 -8.20 -0.10 -3.06
N HIS A 86 -7.66 -0.90 -2.15
CA HIS A 86 -6.47 -1.72 -2.42
C HIS A 86 -6.72 -2.73 -3.55
N LEU A 87 -7.86 -3.43 -3.55
CA LEU A 87 -8.21 -4.36 -4.62
C LEU A 87 -8.35 -3.65 -5.97
N LYS A 88 -8.86 -2.42 -5.99
CA LYS A 88 -8.96 -1.59 -7.19
C LYS A 88 -7.57 -1.22 -7.73
N ALA A 89 -6.61 -0.87 -6.86
CA ALA A 89 -5.22 -0.62 -7.26
C ALA A 89 -4.55 -1.88 -7.83
N ILE A 90 -4.74 -3.02 -7.17
CA ILE A 90 -4.23 -4.33 -7.63
C ILE A 90 -4.83 -4.69 -8.99
N LYS A 91 -6.14 -4.44 -9.19
CA LYS A 91 -6.80 -4.66 -10.48
C LYS A 91 -6.20 -3.79 -11.57
N HIS A 92 -6.02 -2.49 -11.30
CA HIS A 92 -5.43 -1.55 -12.25
C HIS A 92 -4.01 -1.98 -12.65
N PHE A 93 -3.16 -2.29 -11.69
CA PHE A 93 -1.84 -2.85 -11.96
C PHE A 93 -1.90 -4.10 -12.84
N TYR A 94 -2.75 -5.06 -12.50
CA TYR A 94 -2.81 -6.36 -13.18
C TYR A 94 -3.35 -6.26 -14.61
N GLU A 95 -4.33 -5.37 -14.86
CA GLU A 95 -5.01 -5.25 -16.17
C GLU A 95 -4.31 -4.26 -17.12
N GLU A 96 -3.64 -3.21 -16.59
CA GLU A 96 -3.14 -2.11 -17.42
C GLU A 96 -1.62 -2.17 -17.68
N THR A 97 -0.90 -3.08 -17.04
CA THR A 97 0.55 -3.23 -17.26
C THR A 97 0.95 -4.70 -17.36
N ASP A 98 2.17 -4.94 -17.86
CA ASP A 98 2.81 -6.26 -17.87
C ASP A 98 3.99 -6.34 -16.88
N ASP A 99 4.13 -5.35 -15.98
CA ASP A 99 5.19 -5.34 -14.98
C ASP A 99 5.10 -6.54 -14.05
N ASP A 100 6.25 -7.08 -13.62
CA ASP A 100 6.32 -8.24 -12.74
C ASP A 100 5.82 -7.94 -11.32
N TYR A 101 5.92 -6.68 -10.87
CA TYR A 101 5.49 -6.21 -9.56
C TYR A 101 5.29 -4.70 -9.55
N CYS A 102 4.55 -4.22 -8.55
CA CYS A 102 4.37 -2.79 -8.30
C CYS A 102 4.46 -2.48 -6.81
N LEU A 103 4.52 -1.19 -6.49
CA LEU A 103 4.41 -0.66 -5.13
C LEU A 103 3.02 -0.04 -4.95
N ILE A 104 2.29 -0.48 -3.94
CA ILE A 104 1.01 0.13 -3.55
C ILE A 104 1.23 0.91 -2.26
N MET A 105 0.71 2.14 -2.20
CA MET A 105 0.83 3.05 -1.06
C MET A 105 -0.51 3.67 -0.71
N GLU A 106 -0.75 3.93 0.58
CA GLU A 106 -1.79 4.84 1.04
C GLU A 106 -1.27 6.28 1.03
N ASP A 107 -2.17 7.24 1.08
CA ASP A 107 -1.86 8.67 0.94
C ASP A 107 -1.31 9.33 2.23
N ASP A 108 -1.00 8.52 3.23
CA ASP A 108 -0.28 8.92 4.44
C ASP A 108 1.12 8.30 4.54
N ALA A 109 1.56 7.55 3.55
CA ALA A 109 2.90 7.00 3.52
C ALA A 109 3.97 8.10 3.50
N VAL A 110 5.06 7.91 4.26
CA VAL A 110 6.15 8.88 4.43
C VAL A 110 7.40 8.40 3.72
N LEU A 111 7.73 9.02 2.59
CA LEU A 111 8.96 8.74 1.84
C LEU A 111 10.18 9.46 2.44
N GLU A 112 9.98 10.51 3.22
CA GLU A 112 11.06 11.34 3.79
C GLU A 112 12.05 10.54 4.64
N VAL A 113 11.60 9.44 5.25
CA VAL A 113 12.45 8.54 6.02
C VAL A 113 13.63 8.00 5.22
N ALA A 114 13.53 7.93 3.89
CA ALA A 114 14.60 7.45 3.02
C ALA A 114 15.88 8.30 3.11
N ARG A 115 15.79 9.59 3.51
CA ARG A 115 16.98 10.42 3.73
C ARG A 115 17.91 9.88 4.83
N PHE A 116 17.35 9.12 5.78
CA PHE A 116 18.10 8.52 6.88
C PHE A 116 18.62 7.12 6.57
N TRP A 117 18.24 6.51 5.43
CA TRP A 117 18.76 5.21 5.05
C TRP A 117 20.26 5.29 4.79
N ASN A 118 20.98 4.25 5.18
CA ASN A 118 22.38 4.03 4.82
C ASN A 118 22.54 3.10 3.59
N PHE A 119 21.43 2.88 2.86
CA PHE A 119 21.32 2.07 1.66
C PHE A 119 20.46 2.79 0.61
N THR A 120 20.46 2.27 -0.60
CA THR A 120 19.56 2.67 -1.69
C THR A 120 18.46 1.63 -1.91
N TRP A 121 17.39 2.01 -2.59
CA TRP A 121 16.34 1.07 -2.98
C TRP A 121 16.90 -0.14 -3.75
N LYS A 122 17.83 0.10 -4.68
CA LYS A 122 18.46 -0.97 -5.47
C LYS A 122 19.25 -1.95 -4.60
N GLU A 123 20.00 -1.44 -3.63
CA GLU A 123 20.71 -2.29 -2.67
C GLU A 123 19.73 -3.09 -1.82
N PHE A 124 18.71 -2.46 -1.25
CA PHE A 124 17.67 -3.15 -0.51
C PHE A 124 17.06 -4.28 -1.35
N PHE A 125 16.61 -3.97 -2.56
CA PHE A 125 15.91 -4.92 -3.41
C PHE A 125 16.81 -6.10 -3.84
N SER A 126 18.11 -5.90 -3.91
CA SER A 126 19.07 -6.97 -4.22
C SER A 126 19.18 -8.06 -3.12
N TYR A 127 18.77 -7.75 -1.90
CA TYR A 127 18.75 -8.69 -0.77
C TYR A 127 17.38 -9.33 -0.54
N VAL A 128 16.35 -8.93 -1.27
CA VAL A 128 15.02 -9.51 -1.15
C VAL A 128 15.03 -10.95 -1.69
N PRO A 129 14.47 -11.94 -0.97
CA PRO A 129 14.30 -13.28 -1.49
C PRO A 129 13.49 -13.27 -2.78
N TYR A 130 13.78 -14.17 -3.71
CA TYR A 130 13.12 -14.21 -5.02
C TYR A 130 11.69 -14.80 -4.99
N ASP A 131 11.29 -15.42 -3.90
CA ASP A 131 10.08 -16.23 -3.77
C ASP A 131 8.95 -15.53 -2.98
N TRP A 132 8.91 -14.20 -3.02
CA TRP A 132 7.88 -13.43 -2.33
C TRP A 132 6.63 -13.22 -3.19
N ASP A 133 5.49 -13.19 -2.53
CA ASP A 133 4.21 -12.74 -3.07
C ASP A 133 3.98 -11.25 -2.76
N CYS A 134 4.27 -10.85 -1.51
CA CYS A 134 4.25 -9.46 -1.06
C CYS A 134 5.48 -9.12 -0.22
N ILE A 135 5.81 -7.81 -0.16
CA ILE A 135 6.77 -7.26 0.80
C ILE A 135 6.10 -6.08 1.49
N GLN A 136 5.77 -6.24 2.75
CA GLN A 136 5.24 -5.18 3.59
C GLN A 136 6.36 -4.22 3.99
N LEU A 137 6.21 -2.95 3.67
CA LEU A 137 7.25 -1.92 3.83
C LEU A 137 6.94 -0.92 4.95
N THR A 138 5.74 -0.99 5.51
CA THR A 138 5.30 -0.27 6.72
C THR A 138 4.81 -1.28 7.74
N THR A 139 5.03 -1.02 9.01
CA THR A 139 4.57 -1.93 10.07
C THR A 139 4.05 -1.15 11.26
N ILE A 140 2.86 -1.52 11.71
CA ILE A 140 2.29 -1.14 13.01
C ILE A 140 2.30 -2.41 13.86
N THR A 141 2.86 -2.35 15.04
CA THR A 141 2.88 -3.48 15.96
C THR A 141 2.61 -3.01 17.39
N THR A 142 2.07 -3.89 18.19
CA THR A 142 1.87 -3.65 19.63
C THR A 142 3.10 -3.96 20.49
N GLY A 143 4.17 -4.43 19.86
CA GLY A 143 5.42 -4.82 20.49
C GLY A 143 6.63 -4.14 19.87
N ASP A 144 7.78 -4.81 19.94
CA ASP A 144 9.01 -4.33 19.33
C ASP A 144 8.94 -4.35 17.81
N ILE A 145 9.42 -3.30 17.17
CA ILE A 145 9.53 -3.24 15.71
C ILE A 145 10.81 -3.95 15.26
N TYR A 146 10.65 -4.97 14.42
CA TYR A 146 11.77 -5.66 13.80
C TYR A 146 12.25 -4.92 12.55
N VAL A 147 13.42 -4.28 12.62
CA VAL A 147 14.04 -3.57 11.49
C VAL A 147 14.94 -4.51 10.67
N LYS A 148 14.48 -5.73 10.43
CA LYS A 148 15.16 -6.71 9.58
C LYS A 148 14.12 -7.36 8.68
N LEU A 149 14.51 -7.66 7.45
CA LEU A 149 13.64 -8.43 6.55
C LEU A 149 13.37 -9.81 7.17
N HIS A 150 12.10 -10.12 7.39
CA HIS A 150 11.64 -11.37 7.98
C HIS A 150 10.31 -11.81 7.35
N LEU A 151 9.92 -13.05 7.52
CA LEU A 151 8.57 -13.48 7.18
C LEU A 151 7.58 -12.73 8.07
N LYS A 152 6.53 -12.18 7.45
CA LYS A 152 5.51 -11.40 8.15
C LYS A 152 4.97 -12.17 9.36
N PHE A 153 5.00 -11.54 10.52
CA PHE A 153 4.32 -12.03 11.72
C PHE A 153 2.84 -11.63 11.70
N VAL A 154 2.02 -12.37 12.44
CA VAL A 154 0.59 -12.11 12.55
C VAL A 154 0.30 -10.70 13.13
N ASN A 155 1.20 -10.16 13.92
CA ASN A 155 1.07 -8.84 14.55
C ASN A 155 1.76 -7.70 13.78
N ASP A 156 2.30 -7.97 12.60
CA ASP A 156 2.80 -6.92 11.70
C ASP A 156 1.62 -6.37 10.90
N PHE A 157 0.93 -5.39 11.47
CA PHE A 157 -0.19 -4.73 10.81
C PHE A 157 0.29 -3.64 9.87
N SER A 158 -0.58 -3.09 9.07
CA SER A 158 -0.46 -2.03 8.10
C SER A 158 -0.34 -2.51 6.66
N ALA A 159 -1.14 -1.91 5.81
CA ALA A 159 -1.05 -2.00 4.35
C ALA A 159 -0.67 -0.65 3.72
N ALA A 160 -0.16 0.32 4.51
CA ALA A 160 0.13 1.67 4.03
C ALA A 160 1.21 1.73 2.95
N ALA A 161 2.13 0.76 2.90
CA ALA A 161 3.04 0.58 1.76
C ALA A 161 3.48 -0.88 1.63
N TYR A 162 3.33 -1.46 0.45
CA TYR A 162 3.77 -2.83 0.16
C TYR A 162 4.04 -3.05 -1.33
N LEU A 163 4.99 -3.94 -1.62
CA LEU A 163 5.14 -4.52 -2.95
C LEU A 163 4.19 -5.72 -3.11
N ILE A 164 3.67 -5.87 -4.31
CA ILE A 164 2.90 -7.05 -4.71
C ILE A 164 3.40 -7.59 -6.05
N SER A 165 3.66 -8.90 -6.12
CA SER A 165 4.01 -9.55 -7.36
C SER A 165 2.79 -9.72 -8.27
N ARG A 166 3.01 -9.69 -9.60
CA ARG A 166 1.94 -9.92 -10.57
C ARG A 166 1.26 -11.29 -10.38
N HIS A 167 2.05 -12.31 -10.04
CA HIS A 167 1.51 -13.63 -9.73
C HIS A 167 0.48 -13.57 -8.60
N HIS A 168 0.85 -12.91 -7.51
CA HIS A 168 -0.04 -12.79 -6.35
C HIS A 168 -1.22 -11.86 -6.60
N ALA A 169 -1.02 -10.75 -7.32
CA ALA A 169 -2.11 -9.87 -7.77
C ALA A 169 -3.20 -10.67 -8.50
N GLY A 170 -2.81 -11.51 -9.46
CA GLY A 170 -3.74 -12.39 -10.16
C GLY A 170 -4.46 -13.39 -9.24
N LYS A 171 -3.77 -13.91 -8.20
CA LYS A 171 -4.37 -14.79 -7.19
C LYS A 171 -5.41 -14.04 -6.35
N VAL A 172 -5.07 -12.86 -5.86
CA VAL A 172 -5.97 -12.00 -5.07
C VAL A 172 -7.22 -11.66 -5.89
N LEU A 173 -7.07 -11.24 -7.15
CA LEU A 173 -8.21 -10.92 -8.01
C LEU A 173 -9.11 -12.13 -8.27
N ARG A 174 -8.55 -13.30 -8.56
CA ARG A 174 -9.35 -14.53 -8.71
C ARG A 174 -10.16 -14.85 -7.47
N ASN A 175 -9.65 -14.57 -6.30
CA ASN A 175 -10.33 -14.81 -5.04
C ASN A 175 -11.43 -13.77 -4.77
N HIS A 176 -11.17 -12.50 -5.05
CA HIS A 176 -11.98 -11.39 -4.57
C HIS A 176 -12.75 -10.61 -5.63
N MET A 177 -12.62 -10.93 -6.93
CA MET A 177 -13.36 -10.30 -8.01
C MET A 177 -14.38 -11.25 -8.62
N ARG A 178 -15.61 -10.76 -8.86
CA ARG A 178 -16.72 -11.48 -9.51
C ARG A 178 -17.43 -10.57 -10.52
N GLY A 179 -16.98 -10.62 -11.77
CA GLY A 179 -17.34 -9.64 -12.79
C GLY A 179 -16.75 -8.29 -12.42
N ASP A 180 -17.58 -7.28 -12.30
CA ASP A 180 -17.25 -5.90 -11.93
C ASP A 180 -17.34 -5.61 -10.41
N LYS A 181 -17.63 -6.62 -9.59
CA LYS A 181 -17.90 -6.49 -8.16
C LYS A 181 -16.89 -7.23 -7.30
N TRP A 182 -16.70 -6.72 -6.09
CA TRP A 182 -15.82 -7.31 -5.10
C TRP A 182 -16.54 -8.33 -4.21
N LYS A 183 -15.88 -9.43 -3.90
CA LYS A 183 -16.38 -10.48 -3.00
C LYS A 183 -15.44 -10.62 -1.82
N LEU A 184 -15.89 -10.20 -0.64
CA LEU A 184 -15.10 -10.18 0.59
C LEU A 184 -15.55 -11.21 1.64
N ASP A 185 -16.66 -11.93 1.39
CA ASP A 185 -17.25 -12.91 2.30
C ASP A 185 -16.67 -14.32 2.18
N ASN A 186 -15.66 -14.53 1.33
CA ASN A 186 -15.03 -15.83 1.10
C ASN A 186 -13.72 -16.03 1.89
N ASN A 187 -13.43 -15.14 2.81
CA ASN A 187 -12.24 -15.25 3.63
C ASN A 187 -12.41 -16.33 4.69
N VAL A 188 -11.35 -17.08 4.91
CA VAL A 188 -11.25 -18.03 6.02
C VAL A 188 -11.18 -17.30 7.38
N LYS A 189 -10.76 -16.03 7.34
CA LYS A 189 -10.65 -15.17 8.51
C LYS A 189 -11.93 -14.37 8.73
N PRO A 190 -12.27 -14.02 9.99
CA PRO A 190 -13.48 -13.28 10.30
C PRO A 190 -13.48 -11.84 9.81
N ARG A 191 -12.31 -11.27 9.51
CA ARG A 191 -12.15 -9.93 8.95
C ARG A 191 -11.56 -9.99 7.55
N ALA A 192 -12.05 -9.14 6.66
CA ALA A 192 -11.57 -9.03 5.29
C ALA A 192 -10.82 -7.69 5.08
N VAL A 193 -10.04 -7.26 6.08
CA VAL A 193 -9.17 -6.09 5.99
C VAL A 193 -8.06 -6.32 4.96
N SER A 194 -7.43 -5.25 4.50
CA SER A 194 -6.42 -5.30 3.45
C SER A 194 -5.27 -6.25 3.78
N GLU A 195 -4.80 -6.24 5.03
CA GLU A 195 -3.73 -7.13 5.49
C GLU A 195 -4.11 -8.60 5.36
N ASP A 196 -5.29 -8.99 5.84
CA ASP A 196 -5.77 -10.38 5.80
C ASP A 196 -6.03 -10.83 4.36
N THR A 197 -6.59 -9.94 3.55
CA THR A 197 -7.00 -10.23 2.18
C THR A 197 -5.81 -10.32 1.23
N ILE A 198 -4.81 -9.49 1.41
CA ILE A 198 -3.68 -9.31 0.48
C ILE A 198 -2.40 -9.91 1.05
N LEU A 199 -1.95 -9.41 2.22
CA LEU A 199 -0.63 -9.76 2.74
C LEU A 199 -0.60 -11.16 3.34
N GLU A 200 -1.65 -11.60 4.02
CA GLU A 200 -1.68 -12.93 4.63
C GLU A 200 -2.18 -14.03 3.68
N SER A 201 -2.64 -13.68 2.49
CA SER A 201 -3.05 -14.65 1.47
C SER A 201 -1.91 -15.18 0.61
N GLY A 202 -0.69 -14.65 0.80
CA GLY A 202 0.54 -15.02 0.10
C GLY A 202 1.75 -15.17 1.01
N LYS A 203 2.90 -15.48 0.41
CA LYS A 203 4.19 -15.47 1.10
C LYS A 203 4.68 -14.02 1.22
N THR A 204 4.49 -13.44 2.40
CA THR A 204 4.82 -12.05 2.67
C THR A 204 6.04 -11.94 3.57
N TYR A 205 6.99 -11.12 3.15
CA TYR A 205 8.06 -10.63 3.99
C TYR A 205 7.71 -9.24 4.53
N SER A 206 8.22 -8.87 5.70
CA SER A 206 8.01 -7.58 6.34
C SER A 206 9.33 -6.91 6.69
N ILE A 207 9.40 -5.60 6.46
CA ILE A 207 10.47 -4.71 6.89
C ILE A 207 9.96 -3.26 6.92
N PRO A 208 9.98 -2.56 8.05
CA PRO A 208 9.49 -1.19 8.17
C PRO A 208 10.54 -0.19 7.65
N ILE A 209 10.60 0.01 6.32
CA ILE A 209 11.50 0.99 5.70
C ILE A 209 10.80 2.28 5.31
N PHE A 210 9.46 2.28 5.21
CA PHE A 210 8.64 3.49 5.14
C PHE A 210 7.85 3.66 6.43
N LEU A 211 7.39 4.89 6.68
CA LEU A 211 6.53 5.25 7.81
C LEU A 211 5.17 5.71 7.28
N TYR A 212 4.27 6.03 8.17
CA TYR A 212 3.00 6.67 7.88
C TYR A 212 2.83 7.91 8.77
N ASN A 213 2.07 8.88 8.29
CA ASN A 213 1.89 10.17 8.93
C ASN A 213 0.76 10.11 9.96
N LEU A 214 1.11 10.22 11.24
CA LEU A 214 0.16 10.20 12.36
C LEU A 214 -0.69 11.48 12.48
N ASP A 215 -0.28 12.57 11.83
CA ASP A 215 -1.03 13.83 11.86
C ASP A 215 -2.29 13.77 10.99
N PHE A 216 -2.35 12.82 10.07
CA PHE A 216 -3.55 12.49 9.33
C PHE A 216 -4.39 11.50 10.13
N GLN A 217 -5.48 11.96 10.73
CA GLN A 217 -6.42 11.06 11.38
C GLN A 217 -6.89 10.00 10.37
N SER A 218 -6.99 8.75 10.84
CA SER A 218 -7.56 7.67 10.02
C SER A 218 -8.98 8.05 9.62
N THR A 219 -9.22 8.13 8.33
CA THR A 219 -10.51 8.52 7.75
C THR A 219 -11.40 7.30 7.54
#